data_40dfb7e55f15ada75c0301d91551a86e
#
_entry.id   40dfb7e55f15ada75c0301d91551a86e
#
_cell.length_a   1.000
_cell.length_b   1.000
_cell.length_c   1.000
_cell.angle_alpha   90.00
_cell.angle_beta   90.00
_cell.angle_gamma   90.00
#
_symmetry.space_group_name_H-M   'P 1'
#
loop_
_entity.id
_entity.type
_entity.pdbx_description
1 polymer ?
#
loop_
_entity_poly.entity_id
_entity_poly.type
_entity_poly.pdbx_seq_one_letter_code
_entity_poly.pdbx_strand_id
1 'polypeptide(L)'
;MKCAVLSKNKCISVVEMPDKDLLADECEVTIRAVGICSSDVNRGYGGGAYFYPLVMGHELSGEITALGKDVGDDFNVGDNVCVFPLLPCFKCVSCKQKLYAQCSKYDYYGSRRHGGFAEKLNVVNWNLLRLPHGVSLADGALVEPTAVVVHAIGRASIEPEKHSKLCILGAGFLGLIAVQVVRHLYPNCEVHLVDRNLFKLDIAEIYGATTTLVNTDKSWNNFLREFESAFDSVIELAGTVATYTAGIMIAKPGARVVWGSNMSQDLIIPSAQVSSILRKEIEIVGTWNSIYKGTETCDWTIALDLIANGLRPSKLVSSKINLSEINSTISKLYNHKVRKDKFESIKVLVEPQL
;
A
#
# COMPACT_ATOMS: atom_id res chain seq x y z
N MET A 1 8.37 25.47 8.94
CA MET A 1 8.71 24.04 8.81
C MET A 1 9.22 23.73 7.41
N LYS A 2 10.18 22.82 7.27
CA LYS A 2 10.67 22.38 5.96
C LYS A 2 9.75 21.31 5.36
N CYS A 3 9.53 21.41 4.04
CA CYS A 3 8.73 20.44 3.29
C CYS A 3 9.28 20.24 1.87
N ALA A 4 9.12 19.02 1.34
CA ALA A 4 9.41 18.71 -0.05
C ALA A 4 8.16 18.96 -0.89
N VAL A 5 8.17 20.00 -1.70
CA VAL A 5 7.04 20.52 -2.46
C VAL A 5 7.15 20.14 -3.94
N LEU A 6 6.16 19.44 -4.44
CA LEU A 6 5.99 19.18 -5.86
C LEU A 6 5.37 20.42 -6.53
N SER A 7 6.08 20.97 -7.50
CA SER A 7 5.63 22.08 -8.33
C SER A 7 5.07 21.63 -9.69
N LYS A 8 4.37 22.53 -10.37
CA LYS A 8 3.70 22.24 -11.66
C LYS A 8 4.67 21.76 -12.77
N ASN A 9 5.94 22.16 -12.67
CA ASN A 9 6.99 21.73 -13.61
C ASN A 9 7.59 20.34 -13.28
N LYS A 10 6.95 19.57 -12.39
CA LYS A 10 7.38 18.24 -11.94
C LYS A 10 8.73 18.24 -11.19
N CYS A 11 9.08 19.34 -10.57
CA CYS A 11 10.24 19.46 -9.68
C CYS A 11 9.78 19.36 -8.23
N ILE A 12 10.51 18.59 -7.42
CA ILE A 12 10.29 18.51 -5.98
C ILE A 12 11.46 19.24 -5.33
N SER A 13 11.18 20.33 -4.61
CA SER A 13 12.18 21.12 -3.91
C SER A 13 11.84 21.26 -2.44
N VAL A 14 12.87 21.26 -1.60
CA VAL A 14 12.68 21.58 -0.18
C VAL A 14 12.52 23.08 -0.04
N VAL A 15 11.45 23.49 0.61
CA VAL A 15 11.15 24.89 0.92
C VAL A 15 10.74 25.04 2.37
N GLU A 16 10.91 26.21 2.91
CA GLU A 16 10.29 26.58 4.19
C GLU A 16 8.87 27.08 3.95
N MET A 17 7.92 26.45 4.62
CA MET A 17 6.52 26.88 4.64
C MET A 17 6.17 27.39 6.05
N PRO A 18 5.30 28.41 6.17
CA PRO A 18 4.80 28.82 7.48
C PRO A 18 4.05 27.68 8.15
N ASP A 19 4.18 27.56 9.46
CA ASP A 19 3.37 26.63 10.23
C ASP A 19 1.90 27.09 10.13
N LYS A 20 1.01 26.13 10.04
CA LYS A 20 -0.43 26.39 10.04
C LYS A 20 -0.97 26.37 11.45
N ASP A 21 -1.93 27.24 11.72
CA ASP A 21 -2.68 27.19 12.98
C ASP A 21 -3.33 25.82 13.15
N LEU A 22 -3.24 25.28 14.35
CA LEU A 22 -3.84 24.01 14.73
C LEU A 22 -5.35 24.20 14.90
N LEU A 23 -6.14 23.46 14.18
CA LEU A 23 -7.60 23.47 14.34
C LEU A 23 -8.00 22.74 15.62
N ALA A 24 -9.24 22.97 16.05
CA ALA A 24 -9.74 22.48 17.33
C ALA A 24 -9.73 20.94 17.45
N ASP A 25 -9.98 20.25 16.33
CA ASP A 25 -10.04 18.78 16.21
C ASP A 25 -8.78 18.15 15.62
N GLU A 26 -7.68 18.93 15.50
CA GLU A 26 -6.41 18.45 14.93
C GLU A 26 -5.36 18.20 16.00
N CYS A 27 -4.43 17.29 15.72
CA CYS A 27 -3.16 17.13 16.41
C CYS A 27 -2.02 17.57 15.50
N GLU A 28 -1.05 18.32 16.02
CA GLU A 28 0.22 18.52 15.33
C GLU A 28 1.06 17.25 15.52
N VAL A 29 1.49 16.66 14.42
CA VAL A 29 2.34 15.47 14.40
C VAL A 29 3.71 15.87 13.83
N THR A 30 4.76 15.76 14.63
CA THR A 30 6.15 15.80 14.14
C THR A 30 6.43 14.49 13.41
N ILE A 31 6.62 14.57 12.10
CA ILE A 31 6.79 13.41 11.23
C ILE A 31 8.17 12.80 11.44
N ARG A 32 8.21 11.49 11.66
CA ARG A 32 9.45 10.72 11.88
C ARG A 32 9.78 9.78 10.73
N ALA A 33 8.76 9.23 10.07
CA ALA A 33 8.95 8.34 8.94
C ALA A 33 7.79 8.46 7.94
N VAL A 34 8.13 8.46 6.65
CA VAL A 34 7.14 8.45 5.55
C VAL A 34 7.58 7.49 4.46
N GLY A 35 6.73 6.52 4.10
CA GLY A 35 6.96 5.64 2.97
C GLY A 35 6.75 6.35 1.63
N ILE A 36 7.63 6.08 0.65
CA ILE A 36 7.37 6.47 -0.74
C ILE A 36 6.53 5.39 -1.41
N CYS A 37 5.32 5.74 -1.82
CA CYS A 37 4.41 4.89 -2.56
C CYS A 37 4.63 5.00 -4.09
N SER A 38 4.26 3.97 -4.82
CA SER A 38 4.24 4.02 -6.29
C SER A 38 3.32 5.13 -6.83
N SER A 39 2.28 5.50 -6.09
CA SER A 39 1.38 6.61 -6.43
C SER A 39 2.08 7.98 -6.32
N ASP A 40 3.02 8.15 -5.37
CA ASP A 40 3.83 9.37 -5.26
C ASP A 40 4.80 9.48 -6.44
N VAL A 41 5.40 8.36 -6.86
CA VAL A 41 6.27 8.30 -8.04
C VAL A 41 5.51 8.71 -9.30
N ASN A 42 4.31 8.17 -9.51
CA ASN A 42 3.46 8.54 -10.64
C ASN A 42 3.02 10.01 -10.57
N ARG A 43 2.71 10.51 -9.38
CA ARG A 43 2.26 11.89 -9.15
C ARG A 43 3.39 12.88 -9.38
N GLY A 44 4.61 12.55 -8.93
CA GLY A 44 5.79 13.40 -9.10
C GLY A 44 6.20 13.57 -10.56
N TYR A 45 6.24 12.50 -11.34
CA TYR A 45 6.76 12.52 -12.71
C TYR A 45 5.72 12.16 -13.79
N GLY A 46 4.69 11.40 -13.45
CA GLY A 46 3.61 11.01 -14.37
C GLY A 46 2.52 12.06 -14.59
N GLY A 47 2.50 13.14 -13.77
CA GLY A 47 1.53 14.24 -13.93
C GLY A 47 0.17 14.01 -13.29
N GLY A 48 0.08 13.14 -12.27
CA GLY A 48 -1.19 12.79 -11.59
C GLY A 48 -1.51 13.59 -10.32
N ALA A 49 -0.95 14.80 -10.12
CA ALA A 49 -1.29 15.63 -8.97
C ALA A 49 -2.61 16.39 -9.20
N TYR A 50 -3.46 16.44 -8.17
CA TYR A 50 -4.75 17.13 -8.23
C TYR A 50 -4.60 18.65 -8.14
N PHE A 51 -3.54 19.15 -7.49
CA PHE A 51 -3.24 20.58 -7.37
C PHE A 51 -1.74 20.80 -7.18
N TYR A 52 -1.29 22.05 -7.36
CA TYR A 52 0.07 22.50 -7.11
C TYR A 52 0.05 23.86 -6.41
N PRO A 53 1.01 24.14 -5.49
CA PRO A 53 2.07 23.25 -5.02
C PRO A 53 1.53 22.16 -4.09
N LEU A 54 2.11 20.93 -4.10
CA LEU A 54 1.67 19.81 -3.28
C LEU A 54 2.82 19.23 -2.47
N VAL A 55 2.64 19.06 -1.17
CA VAL A 55 3.45 18.19 -0.33
C VAL A 55 2.84 16.78 -0.39
N MET A 56 3.57 15.81 -0.93
CA MET A 56 3.12 14.41 -1.04
C MET A 56 3.41 13.61 0.24
N GLY A 57 3.29 12.27 0.17
CA GLY A 57 3.55 11.35 1.29
C GLY A 57 2.29 11.07 2.12
N HIS A 58 1.86 9.81 2.13
CA HIS A 58 0.61 9.37 2.78
C HIS A 58 0.79 8.10 3.63
N GLU A 59 1.93 7.48 3.59
CA GLU A 59 2.31 6.35 4.45
C GLU A 59 3.19 6.90 5.57
N LEU A 60 2.61 7.38 6.68
CA LEU A 60 3.37 8.18 7.64
C LEU A 60 3.09 7.86 9.09
N SER A 61 4.10 8.09 9.91
CA SER A 61 4.07 8.04 11.37
C SER A 61 4.89 9.16 11.99
N GLY A 62 4.58 9.47 13.23
CA GLY A 62 5.27 10.52 13.97
C GLY A 62 4.85 10.57 15.42
N GLU A 63 5.22 11.64 16.08
CA GLU A 63 4.96 11.93 17.48
C GLU A 63 4.05 13.15 17.58
N ILE A 64 3.01 13.08 18.39
CA ILE A 64 2.13 14.21 18.66
C ILE A 64 2.88 15.27 19.47
N THR A 65 2.95 16.50 18.97
CA THR A 65 3.63 17.61 19.61
C THR A 65 2.68 18.71 20.12
N ALA A 66 1.46 18.78 19.60
CA ALA A 66 0.42 19.67 20.13
C ALA A 66 -0.97 19.10 19.87
N LEU A 67 -1.93 19.50 20.70
CA LEU A 67 -3.34 19.06 20.63
C LEU A 67 -4.25 20.25 20.44
N GLY A 68 -5.21 20.15 19.53
CA GLY A 68 -6.33 21.07 19.42
C GLY A 68 -7.26 20.93 20.62
N LYS A 69 -8.01 21.97 20.93
CA LYS A 69 -8.83 22.06 22.15
C LYS A 69 -9.97 21.04 22.26
N ASP A 70 -10.40 20.47 21.12
CA ASP A 70 -11.53 19.54 21.03
C ASP A 70 -11.05 18.08 20.79
N VAL A 71 -9.73 17.80 20.90
CA VAL A 71 -9.18 16.44 20.74
C VAL A 71 -9.60 15.49 21.86
N GLY A 72 -9.88 16.03 23.07
CA GLY A 72 -10.25 15.24 24.23
C GLY A 72 -9.08 14.42 24.81
N ASP A 73 -9.43 13.35 25.55
CA ASP A 73 -8.46 12.50 26.26
C ASP A 73 -7.95 11.32 25.41
N ASP A 74 -8.34 11.26 24.13
CA ASP A 74 -7.98 10.14 23.24
C ASP A 74 -6.47 10.11 22.94
N PHE A 75 -5.81 11.27 22.95
CA PHE A 75 -4.38 11.42 22.64
C PHE A 75 -3.67 12.33 23.63
N ASN A 76 -2.37 12.10 23.80
CA ASN A 76 -1.47 12.92 24.59
C ASN A 76 -0.28 13.42 23.75
N VAL A 77 0.28 14.55 24.12
CA VAL A 77 1.59 15.00 23.61
C VAL A 77 2.64 13.94 23.98
N GLY A 78 3.44 13.52 23.01
CA GLY A 78 4.41 12.44 23.12
C GLY A 78 3.91 11.08 22.63
N ASP A 79 2.61 10.93 22.32
CA ASP A 79 2.11 9.70 21.73
C ASP A 79 2.69 9.48 20.32
N ASN A 80 3.20 8.27 20.08
CA ASN A 80 3.56 7.82 18.74
C ASN A 80 2.33 7.35 17.99
N VAL A 81 2.15 7.86 16.77
CA VAL A 81 0.95 7.60 15.95
C VAL A 81 1.30 7.26 14.51
N CYS A 82 0.41 6.51 13.85
CA CYS A 82 0.32 6.46 12.40
C CYS A 82 -0.94 7.15 11.91
N VAL A 83 -0.95 7.53 10.64
CA VAL A 83 -2.01 8.37 10.05
C VAL A 83 -2.78 7.60 9.00
N PHE A 84 -4.09 7.45 9.20
CA PHE A 84 -5.01 7.04 8.14
C PHE A 84 -5.19 8.23 7.17
N PRO A 85 -4.74 8.12 5.90
CA PRO A 85 -4.63 9.31 5.07
C PRO A 85 -5.95 9.81 4.46
N LEU A 86 -7.00 8.99 4.42
CA LEU A 86 -8.28 9.34 3.81
C LEU A 86 -9.19 10.07 4.80
N LEU A 87 -9.76 11.21 4.38
CA LEU A 87 -10.78 11.94 5.12
C LEU A 87 -12.11 11.81 4.38
N PRO A 88 -13.06 11.03 4.90
CA PRO A 88 -14.36 10.88 4.26
C PRO A 88 -15.25 12.11 4.52
N CYS A 89 -16.25 12.33 3.68
CA CYS A 89 -17.18 13.45 3.88
C CYS A 89 -18.24 13.18 4.98
N PHE A 90 -18.33 11.97 5.52
CA PHE A 90 -19.30 11.48 6.52
C PHE A 90 -20.79 11.64 6.15
N LYS A 91 -21.13 12.15 4.97
CA LYS A 91 -22.51 12.53 4.59
C LYS A 91 -23.08 11.72 3.41
N CYS A 92 -22.21 11.20 2.51
CA CYS A 92 -22.70 10.46 1.33
C CYS A 92 -23.16 9.04 1.70
N VAL A 93 -23.81 8.36 0.75
CA VAL A 93 -24.36 7.00 0.94
C VAL A 93 -23.29 6.03 1.41
N SER A 94 -22.12 6.03 0.78
CA SER A 94 -21.00 5.16 1.19
C SER A 94 -20.55 5.43 2.64
N CYS A 95 -20.44 6.71 3.03
CA CYS A 95 -20.04 7.07 4.40
C CYS A 95 -21.08 6.61 5.44
N LYS A 96 -22.37 6.71 5.13
CA LYS A 96 -23.44 6.21 6.01
C LYS A 96 -23.36 4.70 6.25
N GLN A 97 -22.77 3.97 5.30
CA GLN A 97 -22.50 2.53 5.38
C GLN A 97 -21.10 2.22 5.93
N LYS A 98 -20.36 3.22 6.44
CA LYS A 98 -18.95 3.11 6.87
C LYS A 98 -18.00 2.62 5.75
N LEU A 99 -18.38 2.73 4.49
CA LEU A 99 -17.55 2.46 3.32
C LEU A 99 -16.75 3.71 2.93
N TYR A 100 -15.82 4.11 3.78
CA TYR A 100 -15.13 5.40 3.66
C TYR A 100 -14.20 5.47 2.45
N ALA A 101 -13.58 4.36 2.07
CA ALA A 101 -12.72 4.27 0.88
C ALA A 101 -13.49 4.54 -0.43
N GLN A 102 -14.81 4.32 -0.45
CA GLN A 102 -15.73 4.58 -1.56
C GLN A 102 -16.47 5.91 -1.42
N CYS A 103 -16.04 6.79 -0.53
CA CYS A 103 -16.63 8.12 -0.39
C CYS A 103 -16.46 8.93 -1.68
N SER A 104 -17.56 9.45 -2.22
CA SER A 104 -17.55 10.23 -3.48
C SER A 104 -16.85 11.59 -3.37
N LYS A 105 -16.61 12.09 -2.15
CA LYS A 105 -16.05 13.41 -1.85
C LYS A 105 -14.95 13.33 -0.79
N TYR A 106 -14.16 12.25 -0.78
CA TYR A 106 -13.08 12.14 0.19
C TYR A 106 -11.96 13.12 -0.12
N ASP A 107 -11.30 13.56 0.93
CA ASP A 107 -10.01 14.21 0.87
C ASP A 107 -8.91 13.20 1.24
N TYR A 108 -7.62 13.51 0.99
CA TYR A 108 -6.56 12.54 1.20
C TYR A 108 -5.22 13.23 1.43
N TYR A 109 -4.61 13.00 2.57
CA TYR A 109 -3.26 13.51 2.87
C TYR A 109 -2.26 13.02 1.82
N GLY A 110 -1.39 13.92 1.34
CA GLY A 110 -0.37 13.63 0.34
C GLY A 110 -0.86 13.58 -1.11
N SER A 111 -2.15 13.82 -1.38
CA SER A 111 -2.66 13.86 -2.74
C SER A 111 -3.71 14.94 -3.00
N ARG A 112 -4.77 15.02 -2.20
CA ARG A 112 -5.85 16.02 -2.31
C ARG A 112 -5.67 17.15 -1.30
N ARG A 113 -4.83 16.94 -0.32
CA ARG A 113 -4.28 17.93 0.63
C ARG A 113 -2.81 17.61 0.88
N HIS A 114 -2.10 18.52 1.55
CA HIS A 114 -0.70 18.31 1.91
C HIS A 114 -0.53 17.08 2.79
N GLY A 115 0.59 16.37 2.64
CA GLY A 115 0.95 15.14 3.33
C GLY A 115 2.26 15.22 4.08
N GLY A 116 2.86 14.05 4.30
CA GLY A 116 3.94 13.84 5.27
C GLY A 116 5.36 14.08 4.76
N PHE A 117 5.61 14.47 3.50
CA PHE A 117 6.97 14.87 3.11
C PHE A 117 7.31 16.25 3.65
N ALA A 118 7.19 16.39 4.96
CA ALA A 118 7.37 17.61 5.75
C ALA A 118 7.85 17.27 7.17
N GLU A 119 8.42 18.22 7.88
CA GLU A 119 8.82 18.06 9.29
C GLU A 119 7.62 17.84 10.22
N LYS A 120 6.48 18.47 9.89
CA LYS A 120 5.25 18.43 10.70
C LYS A 120 4.01 18.38 9.81
N LEU A 121 2.91 17.87 10.37
CA LEU A 121 1.60 17.84 9.74
C LEU A 121 0.51 18.00 10.79
N ASN A 122 -0.47 18.89 10.56
CA ASN A 122 -1.70 18.93 11.33
C ASN A 122 -2.66 17.86 10.79
N VAL A 123 -3.07 16.95 11.66
CA VAL A 123 -3.90 15.79 11.31
C VAL A 123 -5.16 15.79 12.16
N VAL A 124 -6.31 15.65 11.53
CA VAL A 124 -7.59 15.47 12.24
C VAL A 124 -7.48 14.25 13.16
N ASN A 125 -7.85 14.40 14.43
CA ASN A 125 -7.71 13.36 15.45
C ASN A 125 -8.33 12.01 15.03
N TRP A 126 -9.49 12.04 14.33
CA TRP A 126 -10.13 10.84 13.78
C TRP A 126 -9.24 10.01 12.85
N ASN A 127 -8.24 10.63 12.22
CA ASN A 127 -7.32 10.00 11.30
C ASN A 127 -6.08 9.39 11.98
N LEU A 128 -5.97 9.49 13.30
CA LEU A 128 -4.82 9.02 14.07
C LEU A 128 -5.08 7.66 14.70
N LEU A 129 -4.07 6.79 14.69
CA LEU A 129 -4.03 5.59 15.51
C LEU A 129 -2.74 5.60 16.32
N ARG A 130 -2.89 5.40 17.64
CA ARG A 130 -1.73 5.25 18.53
C ARG A 130 -0.98 3.97 18.20
N LEU A 131 0.35 4.06 18.08
CA LEU A 131 1.20 2.89 17.90
C LEU A 131 1.29 2.11 19.23
N PRO A 132 1.12 0.78 19.20
CA PRO A 132 1.37 -0.06 20.37
C PRO A 132 2.81 0.07 20.86
N HIS A 133 3.01 -0.15 22.17
CA HIS A 133 4.36 -0.14 22.75
C HIS A 133 5.29 -1.12 22.02
N GLY A 134 6.50 -0.68 21.70
CA GLY A 134 7.51 -1.49 21.00
C GLY A 134 7.39 -1.48 19.47
N VAL A 135 6.34 -0.89 18.89
CA VAL A 135 6.25 -0.66 17.44
C VAL A 135 7.12 0.54 17.07
N SER A 136 8.06 0.32 16.14
CA SER A 136 8.93 1.40 15.66
C SER A 136 8.15 2.39 14.77
N LEU A 137 8.60 3.66 14.72
CA LEU A 137 8.01 4.65 13.82
C LEU A 137 8.18 4.27 12.33
N ALA A 138 9.26 3.55 11.99
CA ALA A 138 9.44 3.00 10.65
C ALA A 138 8.37 1.96 10.29
N ASP A 139 8.03 1.05 11.23
CA ASP A 139 6.91 0.10 11.04
C ASP A 139 5.57 0.84 11.09
N GLY A 140 5.43 1.85 11.94
CA GLY A 140 4.25 2.71 12.04
C GLY A 140 3.90 3.41 10.73
N ALA A 141 4.89 3.93 9.99
CA ALA A 141 4.68 4.52 8.67
C ALA A 141 4.14 3.49 7.65
N LEU A 142 4.48 2.22 7.83
CA LEU A 142 4.12 1.14 6.91
C LEU A 142 2.82 0.41 7.32
N VAL A 143 2.10 0.90 8.31
CA VAL A 143 0.75 0.40 8.67
C VAL A 143 -0.22 0.63 7.51
N GLU A 144 -0.15 1.79 6.84
CA GLU A 144 -1.03 2.09 5.70
C GLU A 144 -0.95 1.02 4.60
N PRO A 145 0.22 0.75 3.99
CA PRO A 145 0.30 -0.26 2.95
C PRO A 145 0.06 -1.69 3.48
N THR A 146 0.34 -1.96 4.76
CA THR A 146 0.00 -3.25 5.39
C THR A 146 -1.52 -3.43 5.49
N ALA A 147 -2.27 -2.38 5.86
CA ALA A 147 -3.73 -2.41 5.90
C ALA A 147 -4.34 -2.62 4.51
N VAL A 148 -3.75 -2.03 3.45
CA VAL A 148 -4.15 -2.30 2.06
C VAL A 148 -3.99 -3.79 1.71
N VAL A 149 -2.90 -4.40 2.15
CA VAL A 149 -2.65 -5.84 1.95
C VAL A 149 -3.62 -6.70 2.76
N VAL A 150 -3.88 -6.36 4.03
CA VAL A 150 -4.88 -7.06 4.88
C VAL A 150 -6.24 -7.03 4.18
N HIS A 151 -6.64 -5.87 3.64
CA HIS A 151 -7.87 -5.73 2.88
C HIS A 151 -7.91 -6.64 1.65
N ALA A 152 -6.85 -6.64 0.83
CA ALA A 152 -6.76 -7.48 -0.37
C ALA A 152 -6.84 -8.97 -0.05
N ILE A 153 -6.18 -9.42 1.03
CA ILE A 153 -6.22 -10.81 1.51
C ILE A 153 -7.62 -11.17 2.01
N GLY A 154 -8.28 -10.29 2.76
CA GLY A 154 -9.69 -10.48 3.17
C GLY A 154 -10.64 -10.62 1.97
N ARG A 155 -10.33 -9.96 0.84
CA ARG A 155 -11.08 -10.11 -0.42
C ARG A 155 -10.80 -11.44 -1.13
N ALA A 156 -9.70 -12.11 -0.84
CA ALA A 156 -9.31 -13.38 -1.48
C ALA A 156 -10.08 -14.59 -0.92
N SER A 157 -10.81 -14.47 0.19
CA SER A 157 -11.60 -15.56 0.82
C SER A 157 -10.79 -16.82 1.11
N ILE A 158 -9.60 -16.64 1.69
CA ILE A 158 -8.79 -17.75 2.17
C ILE A 158 -9.47 -18.35 3.41
N GLU A 159 -9.66 -19.68 3.42
CA GLU A 159 -10.23 -20.37 4.57
C GLU A 159 -9.11 -20.84 5.52
N PRO A 160 -9.10 -20.40 6.80
CA PRO A 160 -8.00 -20.71 7.74
C PRO A 160 -7.80 -22.22 7.99
N GLU A 161 -8.90 -22.98 7.99
CA GLU A 161 -8.90 -24.42 8.31
C GLU A 161 -8.53 -25.30 7.11
N LYS A 162 -8.49 -24.74 5.89
CA LYS A 162 -8.20 -25.51 4.68
C LYS A 162 -6.78 -25.24 4.20
N HIS A 163 -6.17 -26.27 3.63
CA HIS A 163 -4.96 -26.11 2.83
C HIS A 163 -5.29 -25.43 1.51
N SER A 164 -5.36 -24.09 1.55
CA SER A 164 -5.61 -23.27 0.37
C SER A 164 -4.31 -22.96 -0.35
N LYS A 165 -4.37 -22.82 -1.67
CA LYS A 165 -3.26 -22.36 -2.51
C LYS A 165 -3.53 -20.95 -3.01
N LEU A 166 -2.73 -19.99 -2.55
CA LEU A 166 -2.79 -18.61 -2.98
C LEU A 166 -1.65 -18.31 -3.95
N CYS A 167 -1.97 -17.71 -5.11
CA CYS A 167 -0.98 -17.12 -5.98
C CYS A 167 -1.00 -15.59 -5.85
N ILE A 168 0.17 -14.98 -5.68
CA ILE A 168 0.38 -13.53 -5.71
C ILE A 168 1.18 -13.20 -6.97
N LEU A 169 0.61 -12.39 -7.85
CA LEU A 169 1.26 -11.92 -9.07
C LEU A 169 1.88 -10.54 -8.82
N GLY A 170 3.19 -10.49 -8.65
CA GLY A 170 3.97 -9.30 -8.38
C GLY A 170 4.63 -9.27 -6.99
N ALA A 171 5.96 -9.36 -6.95
CA ALA A 171 6.80 -9.27 -5.75
C ALA A 171 7.25 -7.83 -5.45
N GLY A 172 6.36 -6.85 -5.64
CA GLY A 172 6.56 -5.50 -5.13
C GLY A 172 6.45 -5.46 -3.60
N PHE A 173 6.57 -4.27 -3.00
CA PHE A 173 6.44 -4.12 -1.55
C PHE A 173 5.14 -4.76 -1.01
N LEU A 174 3.99 -4.50 -1.66
CA LEU A 174 2.70 -5.08 -1.24
C LEU A 174 2.69 -6.62 -1.36
N GLY A 175 3.28 -7.18 -2.43
CA GLY A 175 3.36 -8.65 -2.59
C GLY A 175 4.21 -9.31 -1.51
N LEU A 176 5.34 -8.71 -1.14
CA LEU A 176 6.21 -9.21 -0.07
C LEU A 176 5.56 -9.09 1.32
N ILE A 177 4.80 -8.02 1.58
CA ILE A 177 3.98 -7.89 2.79
C ILE A 177 2.86 -8.93 2.78
N ALA A 178 2.23 -9.18 1.62
CA ALA A 178 1.14 -10.17 1.52
C ALA A 178 1.62 -11.57 1.92
N VAL A 179 2.83 -11.99 1.51
CA VAL A 179 3.42 -13.25 1.98
C VAL A 179 3.50 -13.28 3.51
N GLN A 180 4.04 -12.22 4.12
CA GLN A 180 4.18 -12.16 5.59
C GLN A 180 2.82 -12.17 6.29
N VAL A 181 1.84 -11.39 5.82
CA VAL A 181 0.49 -11.34 6.40
C VAL A 181 -0.19 -12.69 6.30
N VAL A 182 -0.13 -13.36 5.14
CA VAL A 182 -0.71 -14.70 4.97
C VAL A 182 -0.06 -15.71 5.90
N ARG A 183 1.25 -15.68 6.09
CA ARG A 183 1.94 -16.58 7.03
C ARG A 183 1.49 -16.39 8.48
N HIS A 184 1.13 -15.18 8.88
CA HIS A 184 0.60 -14.90 10.23
C HIS A 184 -0.87 -15.30 10.38
N LEU A 185 -1.72 -14.96 9.42
CA LEU A 185 -3.17 -15.16 9.52
C LEU A 185 -3.62 -16.55 9.07
N TYR A 186 -2.90 -17.16 8.11
CA TYR A 186 -3.29 -18.41 7.44
C TYR A 186 -2.06 -19.33 7.31
N PRO A 187 -1.51 -19.87 8.42
CA PRO A 187 -0.26 -20.64 8.41
C PRO A 187 -0.32 -21.89 7.53
N ASN A 188 -1.52 -22.46 7.30
CA ASN A 188 -1.75 -23.63 6.44
C ASN A 188 -1.90 -23.27 4.95
N CYS A 189 -1.95 -22.00 4.57
CA CYS A 189 -2.06 -21.59 3.18
C CYS A 189 -0.71 -21.72 2.46
N GLU A 190 -0.69 -22.42 1.33
CA GLU A 190 0.48 -22.42 0.43
C GLU A 190 0.50 -21.10 -0.35
N VAL A 191 1.55 -20.31 -0.20
CA VAL A 191 1.72 -19.03 -0.89
C VAL A 191 2.72 -19.19 -2.03
N HIS A 192 2.28 -18.90 -3.24
CA HIS A 192 3.10 -18.88 -4.44
C HIS A 192 3.23 -17.45 -4.95
N LEU A 193 4.47 -16.95 -5.07
CA LEU A 193 4.75 -15.58 -5.52
C LEU A 193 5.46 -15.59 -6.87
N VAL A 194 4.98 -14.79 -7.81
CA VAL A 194 5.47 -14.73 -9.19
C VAL A 194 5.96 -13.33 -9.52
N ASP A 195 7.20 -13.21 -10.00
CA ASP A 195 7.77 -11.93 -10.47
C ASP A 195 8.83 -12.14 -11.54
N ARG A 196 9.26 -11.06 -12.16
CA ARG A 196 10.35 -11.03 -13.14
C ARG A 196 11.72 -10.75 -12.51
N ASN A 197 11.76 -10.39 -11.25
CA ASN A 197 12.96 -9.95 -10.54
C ASN A 197 13.36 -11.00 -9.49
N LEU A 198 14.46 -11.68 -9.74
CA LEU A 198 14.99 -12.74 -8.87
C LEU A 198 15.29 -12.21 -7.46
N PHE A 199 15.91 -11.04 -7.33
CA PHE A 199 16.22 -10.43 -6.02
C PHE A 199 14.99 -10.31 -5.11
N LYS A 200 13.83 -9.98 -5.67
CA LYS A 200 12.58 -9.89 -4.90
C LYS A 200 12.01 -11.26 -4.54
N LEU A 201 12.20 -12.23 -5.42
CA LEU A 201 11.77 -13.62 -5.16
C LEU A 201 12.62 -14.26 -4.07
N ASP A 202 13.93 -14.04 -4.06
CA ASP A 202 14.84 -14.51 -2.99
C ASP A 202 14.39 -14.00 -1.61
N ILE A 203 13.93 -12.74 -1.55
CA ILE A 203 13.36 -12.18 -0.30
C ILE A 203 12.04 -12.87 0.06
N ALA A 204 11.19 -13.15 -0.90
CA ALA A 204 9.91 -13.84 -0.64
C ALA A 204 10.10 -15.25 -0.09
N GLU A 205 11.13 -15.97 -0.55
CA GLU A 205 11.49 -17.29 -0.04
C GLU A 205 11.90 -17.27 1.43
N ILE A 206 12.63 -16.21 1.86
CA ILE A 206 12.97 -16.01 3.28
C ILE A 206 11.70 -15.93 4.16
N TYR A 207 10.62 -15.39 3.62
CA TYR A 207 9.31 -15.31 4.29
C TYR A 207 8.43 -16.54 4.04
N GLY A 208 8.96 -17.59 3.39
CA GLY A 208 8.29 -18.88 3.24
C GLY A 208 7.34 -18.98 2.04
N ALA A 209 7.47 -18.13 1.02
CA ALA A 209 6.76 -18.32 -0.24
C ALA A 209 7.47 -19.34 -1.13
N THR A 210 6.70 -20.08 -1.92
CA THR A 210 7.21 -20.73 -3.12
C THR A 210 7.26 -19.67 -4.22
N THR A 211 8.30 -19.65 -5.05
CA THR A 211 8.49 -18.60 -6.04
C THR A 211 8.61 -19.13 -7.46
N THR A 212 8.21 -18.30 -8.44
CA THR A 212 8.46 -18.56 -9.86
C THR A 212 8.96 -17.31 -10.56
N LEU A 213 10.13 -17.44 -11.18
CA LEU A 213 10.74 -16.41 -12.02
C LEU A 213 10.17 -16.46 -13.44
N VAL A 214 9.54 -15.37 -13.87
CA VAL A 214 8.90 -15.25 -15.20
C VAL A 214 9.52 -14.08 -16.00
N ASN A 215 10.81 -14.11 -16.21
CA ASN A 215 11.57 -13.02 -16.85
C ASN A 215 11.70 -13.12 -18.40
N THR A 216 11.16 -14.18 -19.00
CA THR A 216 11.09 -14.40 -20.45
C THR A 216 9.70 -14.89 -20.85
N ASP A 217 9.34 -14.74 -22.13
CA ASP A 217 8.09 -15.28 -22.67
C ASP A 217 7.99 -16.80 -22.48
N LYS A 218 9.12 -17.50 -22.60
CA LYS A 218 9.19 -18.95 -22.39
C LYS A 218 8.86 -19.32 -20.94
N SER A 219 9.48 -18.65 -19.95
CA SER A 219 9.21 -18.91 -18.52
C SER A 219 7.78 -18.55 -18.15
N TRP A 220 7.23 -17.47 -18.71
CA TRP A 220 5.84 -17.08 -18.53
C TRP A 220 4.86 -18.13 -19.07
N ASN A 221 5.08 -18.59 -20.31
CA ASN A 221 4.21 -19.62 -20.90
C ASN A 221 4.33 -20.98 -20.21
N ASN A 222 5.51 -21.31 -19.68
CA ASN A 222 5.69 -22.53 -18.87
C ASN A 222 4.89 -22.40 -17.55
N PHE A 223 5.01 -21.28 -16.85
CA PHE A 223 4.23 -21.00 -15.64
C PHE A 223 2.71 -21.16 -15.88
N LEU A 224 2.17 -20.55 -16.93
CA LEU A 224 0.75 -20.61 -17.24
C LEU A 224 0.27 -22.04 -17.52
N ARG A 225 1.09 -22.88 -18.17
CA ARG A 225 0.76 -24.29 -18.44
C ARG A 225 0.87 -25.16 -17.21
N GLU A 226 1.91 -24.97 -16.42
CA GLU A 226 2.18 -25.75 -15.20
C GLU A 226 1.11 -25.51 -14.14
N PHE A 227 0.68 -24.25 -13.99
CA PHE A 227 -0.26 -23.83 -12.94
C PHE A 227 -1.68 -23.57 -13.46
N GLU A 228 -2.04 -24.08 -14.63
CA GLU A 228 -3.42 -23.98 -15.12
C GLU A 228 -4.40 -24.57 -14.12
N SER A 229 -5.38 -23.77 -13.67
CA SER A 229 -6.39 -24.19 -12.68
C SER A 229 -5.78 -24.74 -11.36
N ALA A 230 -4.70 -24.13 -10.87
CA ALA A 230 -3.95 -24.63 -9.72
C ALA A 230 -4.26 -23.92 -8.40
N PHE A 231 -4.79 -22.69 -8.42
CA PHE A 231 -4.92 -21.86 -7.23
C PHE A 231 -6.37 -21.61 -6.81
N ASP A 232 -6.61 -21.70 -5.50
CA ASP A 232 -7.91 -21.42 -4.89
C ASP A 232 -8.20 -19.92 -4.84
N SER A 233 -7.14 -19.10 -4.75
CA SER A 233 -7.23 -17.65 -4.80
C SER A 233 -6.02 -17.06 -5.54
N VAL A 234 -6.24 -15.94 -6.22
CA VAL A 234 -5.17 -15.18 -6.90
C VAL A 234 -5.28 -13.71 -6.53
N ILE A 235 -4.18 -13.09 -6.14
CA ILE A 235 -4.10 -11.64 -5.89
C ILE A 235 -3.15 -11.01 -6.91
N GLU A 236 -3.67 -10.10 -7.73
CA GLU A 236 -2.93 -9.37 -8.75
C GLU A 236 -2.42 -8.03 -8.20
N LEU A 237 -1.09 -7.87 -8.10
CA LEU A 237 -0.41 -6.69 -7.57
C LEU A 237 0.69 -6.14 -8.50
N ALA A 238 0.80 -6.65 -9.73
CA ALA A 238 1.80 -6.20 -10.71
C ALA A 238 1.28 -5.12 -11.67
N GLY A 239 -0.03 -5.06 -11.93
CA GLY A 239 -0.67 -4.04 -12.75
C GLY A 239 -0.41 -4.14 -14.23
N THR A 240 -0.28 -5.35 -14.78
CA THR A 240 -0.06 -5.56 -16.22
C THR A 240 -1.20 -6.37 -16.85
N VAL A 241 -1.47 -6.15 -18.14
CA VAL A 241 -2.47 -6.93 -18.89
C VAL A 241 -2.20 -8.45 -18.76
N ALA A 242 -0.92 -8.85 -18.86
CA ALA A 242 -0.51 -10.24 -18.75
C ALA A 242 -0.87 -10.86 -17.39
N THR A 243 -0.64 -10.14 -16.28
CA THR A 243 -0.92 -10.67 -14.93
C THR A 243 -2.42 -10.67 -14.61
N TYR A 244 -3.18 -9.69 -15.10
CA TYR A 244 -4.64 -9.69 -14.97
C TYR A 244 -5.29 -10.89 -15.66
N THR A 245 -4.84 -11.18 -16.90
CA THR A 245 -5.36 -12.32 -17.66
C THR A 245 -4.84 -13.67 -17.14
N ALA A 246 -3.59 -13.71 -16.67
CA ALA A 246 -3.01 -14.90 -16.04
C ALA A 246 -3.81 -15.34 -14.81
N GLY A 247 -4.24 -14.41 -13.98
CA GLY A 247 -5.05 -14.69 -12.80
C GLY A 247 -6.29 -15.56 -13.13
N ILE A 248 -6.94 -15.30 -14.27
CA ILE A 248 -8.09 -16.08 -14.73
C ILE A 248 -7.68 -17.50 -15.14
N MET A 249 -6.54 -17.65 -15.82
CA MET A 249 -6.07 -18.94 -16.33
C MET A 249 -5.67 -19.89 -15.20
N ILE A 250 -4.93 -19.39 -14.21
CA ILE A 250 -4.39 -20.19 -13.11
C ILE A 250 -5.39 -20.45 -11.98
N ALA A 251 -6.54 -19.76 -11.98
CA ALA A 251 -7.61 -19.96 -11.00
C ALA A 251 -8.34 -21.28 -11.19
N LYS A 252 -8.59 -22.03 -10.10
CA LYS A 252 -9.44 -23.23 -10.06
C LYS A 252 -10.92 -22.89 -10.33
N PRO A 253 -11.77 -23.89 -10.57
CA PRO A 253 -13.21 -23.71 -10.48
C PRO A 253 -13.64 -23.19 -9.08
N GLY A 254 -14.50 -22.17 -9.05
CA GLY A 254 -14.97 -21.51 -7.84
C GLY A 254 -13.93 -20.59 -7.17
N ALA A 255 -12.78 -20.39 -7.78
CA ALA A 255 -11.71 -19.56 -7.23
C ALA A 255 -12.05 -18.07 -7.27
N ARG A 256 -11.38 -17.30 -6.40
CA ARG A 256 -11.48 -15.84 -6.39
C ARG A 256 -10.20 -15.18 -6.90
N VAL A 257 -10.36 -14.26 -7.86
CA VAL A 257 -9.27 -13.45 -8.43
C VAL A 257 -9.45 -12.02 -7.97
N VAL A 258 -8.54 -11.53 -7.13
CA VAL A 258 -8.55 -10.17 -6.58
C VAL A 258 -7.65 -9.27 -7.43
N TRP A 259 -8.22 -8.22 -7.99
CA TRP A 259 -7.50 -7.20 -8.73
C TRP A 259 -7.18 -6.00 -7.83
N GLY A 260 -5.89 -5.82 -7.49
CA GLY A 260 -5.42 -4.83 -6.52
C GLY A 260 -4.55 -3.72 -7.10
N SER A 261 -4.12 -3.82 -8.35
CA SER A 261 -3.27 -2.81 -8.98
C SER A 261 -4.03 -1.92 -9.96
N ASN A 262 -3.57 -0.66 -10.09
CA ASN A 262 -4.07 0.19 -11.18
C ASN A 262 -3.31 -0.10 -12.46
N MET A 263 -4.04 -0.37 -13.54
CA MET A 263 -3.47 -0.49 -14.88
C MET A 263 -3.36 0.88 -15.57
N SER A 264 -2.35 1.00 -16.43
CA SER A 264 -2.14 2.17 -17.28
C SER A 264 -2.56 1.94 -18.75
N GLN A 265 -3.12 0.77 -19.05
CA GLN A 265 -3.52 0.35 -20.40
C GLN A 265 -4.90 -0.30 -20.35
N ASP A 266 -5.58 -0.34 -21.47
CA ASP A 266 -6.86 -1.04 -21.61
C ASP A 266 -6.67 -2.55 -21.43
N LEU A 267 -7.58 -3.19 -20.70
CA LEU A 267 -7.63 -4.63 -20.53
C LEU A 267 -8.52 -5.26 -21.61
N ILE A 268 -7.91 -6.05 -22.47
CA ILE A 268 -8.64 -6.89 -23.41
C ILE A 268 -8.62 -8.32 -22.90
N ILE A 269 -9.79 -8.87 -22.58
CA ILE A 269 -9.93 -10.26 -22.12
C ILE A 269 -10.34 -11.11 -23.35
N PRO A 270 -9.51 -12.07 -23.76
CA PRO A 270 -9.83 -13.00 -24.87
C PRO A 270 -11.11 -13.79 -24.59
N SER A 271 -11.90 -14.07 -25.63
CA SER A 271 -13.16 -14.83 -25.50
C SER A 271 -13.00 -16.19 -24.81
N ALA A 272 -11.87 -16.87 -25.03
CA ALA A 272 -11.54 -18.12 -24.34
C ALA A 272 -11.44 -17.94 -22.80
N GLN A 273 -10.89 -16.83 -22.34
CA GLN A 273 -10.82 -16.53 -20.91
C GLN A 273 -12.16 -16.11 -20.33
N VAL A 274 -12.98 -15.39 -21.09
CA VAL A 274 -14.38 -15.11 -20.71
C VAL A 274 -15.13 -16.44 -20.53
N SER A 275 -14.97 -17.39 -21.49
CA SER A 275 -15.54 -18.73 -21.36
C SER A 275 -15.00 -19.48 -20.13
N SER A 276 -13.72 -19.31 -19.79
CA SER A 276 -13.12 -19.88 -18.57
C SER A 276 -13.77 -19.33 -17.30
N ILE A 277 -13.99 -18.01 -17.22
CA ILE A 277 -14.70 -17.38 -16.09
C ILE A 277 -16.07 -18.02 -15.90
N LEU A 278 -16.85 -18.13 -17.00
CA LEU A 278 -18.19 -18.72 -16.95
C LEU A 278 -18.18 -20.18 -16.53
N ARG A 279 -17.33 -21.01 -17.16
CA ARG A 279 -17.29 -22.47 -16.93
C ARG A 279 -16.72 -22.87 -15.59
N LYS A 280 -15.78 -22.07 -15.06
CA LYS A 280 -15.17 -22.28 -13.75
C LYS A 280 -15.89 -21.53 -12.63
N GLU A 281 -16.89 -20.69 -12.95
CA GLU A 281 -17.59 -19.83 -11.97
C GLU A 281 -16.61 -18.99 -11.15
N ILE A 282 -15.59 -18.38 -11.81
CA ILE A 282 -14.57 -17.58 -11.17
C ILE A 282 -15.17 -16.25 -10.71
N GLU A 283 -14.94 -15.88 -9.45
CA GLU A 283 -15.26 -14.56 -8.94
C GLU A 283 -14.11 -13.59 -9.20
N ILE A 284 -14.35 -12.53 -10.00
CA ILE A 284 -13.39 -11.44 -10.16
C ILE A 284 -13.79 -10.30 -9.20
N VAL A 285 -12.89 -9.94 -8.31
CA VAL A 285 -13.17 -9.00 -7.21
C VAL A 285 -12.15 -7.86 -7.23
N GLY A 286 -12.63 -6.62 -7.27
CA GLY A 286 -11.76 -5.45 -7.06
C GLY A 286 -11.43 -5.25 -5.59
N THR A 287 -10.24 -4.72 -5.31
CA THR A 287 -9.86 -4.21 -4.00
C THR A 287 -9.37 -2.77 -4.14
N TRP A 288 -9.70 -1.91 -3.17
CA TRP A 288 -9.35 -0.49 -3.21
C TRP A 288 -9.11 0.03 -1.81
N ASN A 289 -7.89 0.55 -1.55
CA ASN A 289 -7.51 1.09 -0.25
C ASN A 289 -7.71 0.04 0.86
N SER A 290 -8.26 0.44 2.00
CA SER A 290 -8.50 -0.40 3.18
C SER A 290 -9.70 0.09 3.97
N ILE A 291 -10.24 -0.75 4.85
CA ILE A 291 -11.33 -0.39 5.75
C ILE A 291 -10.74 0.21 7.03
N TYR A 292 -11.20 1.41 7.37
CA TYR A 292 -10.88 2.10 8.61
C TYR A 292 -12.17 2.41 9.38
N LYS A 293 -12.17 2.11 10.69
CA LYS A 293 -13.32 2.32 11.58
C LYS A 293 -12.89 2.90 12.94
N GLY A 294 -11.79 3.66 12.96
CA GLY A 294 -11.20 4.09 14.22
C GLY A 294 -10.63 2.92 15.01
N THR A 295 -11.06 2.75 16.26
CA THR A 295 -10.59 1.68 17.16
C THR A 295 -11.36 0.36 17.02
N GLU A 296 -12.45 0.31 16.23
CA GLU A 296 -13.16 -0.94 15.93
C GLU A 296 -12.26 -1.87 15.10
N THR A 297 -12.48 -3.19 15.19
CA THR A 297 -11.76 -4.17 14.36
C THR A 297 -11.94 -3.88 12.88
N CYS A 298 -10.85 -3.63 12.21
CA CYS A 298 -10.79 -3.28 10.79
C CYS A 298 -9.38 -3.57 10.25
N ASP A 299 -9.15 -3.35 8.95
CA ASP A 299 -7.87 -3.65 8.32
C ASP A 299 -6.69 -2.93 9.00
N TRP A 300 -6.90 -1.72 9.52
CA TRP A 300 -5.87 -0.93 10.19
C TRP A 300 -5.51 -1.49 11.57
N THR A 301 -6.49 -1.84 12.37
CA THR A 301 -6.24 -2.46 13.68
C THR A 301 -5.62 -3.84 13.52
N ILE A 302 -6.04 -4.63 12.53
CA ILE A 302 -5.41 -5.92 12.20
C ILE A 302 -3.96 -5.72 11.77
N ALA A 303 -3.67 -4.73 10.92
CA ALA A 303 -2.29 -4.43 10.51
C ALA A 303 -1.40 -4.02 11.69
N LEU A 304 -1.92 -3.19 12.61
CA LEU A 304 -1.22 -2.81 13.84
C LEU A 304 -0.95 -4.01 14.74
N ASP A 305 -1.96 -4.87 14.93
CA ASP A 305 -1.83 -6.09 15.74
C ASP A 305 -0.79 -7.04 15.15
N LEU A 306 -0.79 -7.25 13.85
CA LEU A 306 0.23 -8.06 13.17
C LEU A 306 1.64 -7.50 13.39
N ILE A 307 1.80 -6.18 13.26
CA ILE A 307 3.09 -5.51 13.47
C ILE A 307 3.51 -5.61 14.95
N ALA A 308 2.59 -5.39 15.88
CA ALA A 308 2.86 -5.54 17.32
C ALA A 308 3.29 -6.99 17.66
N ASN A 309 2.74 -7.98 16.96
CA ASN A 309 3.01 -9.42 17.17
C ASN A 309 4.11 -10.00 16.26
N GLY A 310 4.95 -9.16 15.67
CA GLY A 310 6.19 -9.64 15.04
C GLY A 310 6.30 -9.47 13.54
N LEU A 311 5.25 -9.06 12.82
CA LEU A 311 5.39 -8.63 11.44
C LEU A 311 6.26 -7.36 11.40
N ARG A 312 7.25 -7.31 10.52
CA ARG A 312 8.23 -6.21 10.45
C ARG A 312 8.36 -5.69 9.02
N PRO A 313 7.39 -4.87 8.53
CA PRO A 313 7.44 -4.31 7.20
C PRO A 313 8.67 -3.42 6.97
N SER A 314 9.21 -2.81 8.03
CA SER A 314 10.44 -2.01 7.96
C SER A 314 11.68 -2.82 7.53
N LYS A 315 11.70 -4.14 7.68
CA LYS A 315 12.78 -5.00 7.16
C LYS A 315 12.83 -5.04 5.62
N LEU A 316 11.77 -4.64 4.94
CA LEU A 316 11.73 -4.50 3.49
C LEU A 316 12.19 -3.11 3.01
N VAL A 317 12.57 -2.22 3.91
CA VAL A 317 13.09 -0.89 3.57
C VAL A 317 14.50 -1.02 3.03
N SER A 318 14.67 -0.68 1.75
CA SER A 318 15.96 -0.74 1.05
C SER A 318 16.84 0.46 1.33
N SER A 319 16.23 1.62 1.62
CA SER A 319 16.96 2.85 1.94
C SER A 319 16.12 3.82 2.76
N LYS A 320 16.83 4.64 3.55
CA LYS A 320 16.29 5.79 4.27
C LYS A 320 16.94 7.04 3.72
N ILE A 321 16.15 8.09 3.51
CA ILE A 321 16.57 9.35 2.91
C ILE A 321 15.99 10.53 3.67
N ASN A 322 16.59 11.71 3.53
CA ASN A 322 16.03 12.97 4.03
C ASN A 322 15.17 13.68 2.96
N LEU A 323 14.56 14.81 3.33
CA LEU A 323 13.69 15.58 2.43
C LEU A 323 14.39 16.06 1.16
N SER A 324 15.68 16.40 1.22
CA SER A 324 16.43 16.95 0.06
C SER A 324 16.68 15.90 -1.03
N GLU A 325 16.64 14.62 -0.67
CA GLU A 325 16.91 13.49 -1.58
C GLU A 325 15.65 13.00 -2.29
N ILE A 326 14.44 13.46 -1.90
CA ILE A 326 13.16 12.98 -2.44
C ILE A 326 13.10 13.14 -3.96
N ASN A 327 13.49 14.31 -4.50
CA ASN A 327 13.41 14.55 -5.94
C ASN A 327 14.26 13.56 -6.75
N SER A 328 15.51 13.36 -6.36
CA SER A 328 16.41 12.42 -7.03
C SER A 328 15.93 10.98 -6.89
N THR A 329 15.41 10.61 -5.73
CA THR A 329 14.91 9.26 -5.43
C THR A 329 13.65 8.95 -6.24
N ILE A 330 12.66 9.84 -6.24
CA ILE A 330 11.42 9.66 -7.04
C ILE A 330 11.76 9.59 -8.54
N SER A 331 12.73 10.40 -9.01
CA SER A 331 13.22 10.33 -10.40
C SER A 331 13.82 8.96 -10.73
N LYS A 332 14.68 8.40 -9.84
CA LYS A 332 15.26 7.06 -10.02
C LYS A 332 14.19 5.97 -10.03
N LEU A 333 13.24 6.01 -9.10
CA LEU A 333 12.12 5.07 -9.03
C LEU A 333 11.23 5.13 -10.29
N TYR A 334 10.96 6.33 -10.80
CA TYR A 334 10.19 6.52 -12.03
C TYR A 334 10.93 5.95 -13.25
N ASN A 335 12.22 6.25 -13.40
CA ASN A 335 13.04 5.74 -14.50
C ASN A 335 13.16 4.21 -14.46
N HIS A 336 13.34 3.61 -13.27
CA HIS A 336 13.31 2.16 -13.11
C HIS A 336 11.98 1.56 -13.59
N LYS A 337 10.85 2.16 -13.22
CA LYS A 337 9.52 1.70 -13.62
C LYS A 337 9.28 1.80 -15.13
N VAL A 338 9.69 2.91 -15.75
CA VAL A 338 9.38 3.23 -17.16
C VAL A 338 10.47 2.74 -18.12
N ARG A 339 11.76 2.94 -17.75
CA ARG A 339 12.91 2.65 -18.61
C ARG A 339 13.59 1.31 -18.31
N LYS A 340 13.13 0.61 -17.23
CA LYS A 340 13.71 -0.65 -16.77
C LYS A 340 15.19 -0.55 -16.36
N ASP A 341 15.62 0.63 -15.90
CA ASP A 341 16.98 0.82 -15.37
C ASP A 341 17.18 -0.10 -14.16
N LYS A 342 18.39 -0.62 -13.97
CA LYS A 342 18.70 -1.45 -12.80
C LYS A 342 18.66 -0.60 -11.53
N PHE A 343 17.62 -0.76 -10.75
CA PHE A 343 17.50 -0.16 -9.43
C PHE A 343 16.82 -1.15 -8.48
N GLU A 344 17.62 -1.77 -7.62
CA GLU A 344 17.13 -2.75 -6.65
C GLU A 344 16.62 -2.02 -5.41
N SER A 345 15.34 -1.71 -5.42
CA SER A 345 14.65 -1.11 -4.27
C SER A 345 13.27 -1.74 -4.09
N ILE A 346 12.92 -2.02 -2.86
CA ILE A 346 11.59 -2.52 -2.49
C ILE A 346 10.78 -1.38 -1.89
N LYS A 347 11.33 -0.72 -0.87
CA LYS A 347 10.71 0.41 -0.18
C LYS A 347 11.74 1.45 0.21
N VAL A 348 11.36 2.71 0.08
CA VAL A 348 12.16 3.84 0.58
C VAL A 348 11.36 4.54 1.68
N LEU A 349 12.01 4.84 2.80
CA LEU A 349 11.48 5.72 3.84
C LEU A 349 12.16 7.08 3.77
N VAL A 350 11.37 8.13 3.92
CA VAL A 350 11.82 9.48 4.17
C VAL A 350 11.78 9.72 5.67
N GLU A 351 12.88 10.18 6.24
CA GLU A 351 12.99 10.62 7.63
C GLU A 351 13.21 12.14 7.64
N PRO A 352 12.14 12.95 7.77
CA PRO A 352 12.21 14.40 7.58
C PRO A 352 13.09 15.15 8.59
N GLN A 353 13.43 14.50 9.69
CA GLN A 353 14.23 15.08 10.79
C GLN A 353 15.75 14.81 10.64
N LEU A 354 16.19 14.07 9.61
CA LEU A 354 17.61 13.81 9.32
C LEU A 354 18.33 15.02 8.72
#